data_850cefdfcd0b25b15710555922b35288
#
_entry.id   850cefdfcd0b25b15710555922b35288
#
_cell.length_a   1.000
_cell.length_b   1.000
_cell.length_c   1.000
_cell.angle_alpha   90.00
_cell.angle_beta   90.00
_cell.angle_gamma   90.00
#
_symmetry.space_group_name_H-M   'P 1'
#
loop_
_entity.id
_entity.type
_entity.pdbx_description
1 polymer ?
#
loop_
_entity_poly.entity_id
_entity_poly.type
_entity_poly.pdbx_seq_one_letter_code
_entity_poly.pdbx_strand_id
1 'polypeptide(L)'
;MPAYKDKVRGTWYASFYYTDWRGDRKLKKKRGFPRKKDAEEYEREFLRKEAQSCDMTFGSMTKLYMDDMRPRLRESTMRSKEYLIEGKILPFFGSLPLNAITPAHVRKWQAEILKENPAPTYAKSIHNQLSAIFNYAVKYY
;
A
#
# COMPACT_ATOMS: atom_id res chain seq x y z
N MET A 1 26.09 -6.64 -10.98
CA MET A 1 24.99 -7.38 -10.37
C MET A 1 25.49 -8.11 -9.14
N PRO A 2 24.88 -7.91 -7.99
CA PRO A 2 25.48 -8.35 -6.73
C PRO A 2 25.08 -9.77 -6.34
N ALA A 3 25.54 -10.76 -7.12
CA ALA A 3 25.54 -12.14 -6.72
C ALA A 3 26.97 -12.55 -6.36
N TYR A 4 27.16 -12.99 -5.14
CA TYR A 4 28.48 -13.30 -4.58
C TYR A 4 28.58 -14.79 -4.25
N LYS A 5 29.78 -15.36 -4.39
CA LYS A 5 30.06 -16.75 -4.03
C LYS A 5 30.43 -16.82 -2.55
N ASP A 6 29.74 -17.67 -1.82
CA ASP A 6 30.10 -18.01 -0.44
C ASP A 6 31.21 -19.07 -0.48
N LYS A 7 32.45 -18.67 -0.18
CA LYS A 7 33.63 -19.53 -0.24
C LYS A 7 33.60 -20.66 0.78
N VAL A 8 32.85 -20.48 1.88
CA VAL A 8 32.80 -21.50 2.95
C VAL A 8 31.79 -22.60 2.63
N ARG A 9 30.66 -22.23 2.03
CA ARG A 9 29.56 -23.17 1.73
C ARG A 9 29.49 -23.61 0.28
N GLY A 10 30.28 -23.01 -0.61
CA GLY A 10 30.26 -23.31 -2.04
C GLY A 10 28.98 -22.89 -2.78
N THR A 11 28.10 -22.15 -2.11
CA THR A 11 26.84 -21.65 -2.65
C THR A 11 26.93 -20.17 -3.03
N TRP A 12 25.93 -19.67 -3.75
CA TRP A 12 25.83 -18.27 -4.10
C TRP A 12 24.83 -17.55 -3.19
N TYR A 13 25.02 -16.25 -2.99
CA TYR A 13 24.07 -15.43 -2.26
C TYR A 13 23.80 -14.11 -3.01
N ALA A 14 22.57 -13.63 -2.89
CA ALA A 14 22.16 -12.31 -3.36
C ALA A 14 22.25 -11.31 -2.21
N SER A 15 22.88 -10.16 -2.44
CA SER A 15 22.94 -9.04 -1.49
C SER A 15 22.75 -7.76 -2.28
N PHE A 16 21.65 -7.08 -2.03
CA PHE A 16 21.29 -5.86 -2.74
C PHE A 16 20.51 -4.90 -1.87
N TYR A 17 20.54 -3.62 -2.23
CA TYR A 17 19.73 -2.59 -1.60
C TYR A 17 18.42 -2.41 -2.36
N TYR A 18 17.35 -2.18 -1.63
CA TYR A 18 16.06 -1.80 -2.20
C TYR A 18 15.48 -0.65 -1.39
N THR A 19 14.60 0.10 -2.02
CA THR A 19 13.89 1.20 -1.38
C THR A 19 12.52 0.70 -0.93
N ASP A 20 12.25 0.78 0.37
CA ASP A 20 10.95 0.47 0.94
C ASP A 20 9.89 1.49 0.49
N TRP A 21 8.61 1.17 0.64
CA TRP A 21 7.51 2.08 0.36
C TRP A 21 7.58 3.41 1.13
N ARG A 22 8.31 3.43 2.25
CA ARG A 22 8.59 4.66 3.03
C ARG A 22 9.69 5.53 2.42
N GLY A 23 10.39 5.05 1.39
CA GLY A 23 11.57 5.69 0.85
C GLY A 23 12.87 5.33 1.54
N ASP A 24 12.83 4.45 2.54
CA ASP A 24 14.02 4.00 3.28
C ASP A 24 14.80 2.96 2.49
N ARG A 25 16.12 3.14 2.44
CA ARG A 25 17.01 2.19 1.79
C ARG A 25 17.34 1.04 2.74
N LYS A 26 16.94 -0.18 2.37
CA LYS A 26 17.17 -1.39 3.13
C LYS A 26 18.06 -2.39 2.39
N LEU A 27 18.83 -3.16 3.14
CA LEU A 27 19.66 -4.24 2.60
C LEU A 27 18.91 -5.57 2.70
N LYS A 28 18.78 -6.26 1.56
CA LYS A 28 18.28 -7.65 1.51
C LYS A 28 19.43 -8.59 1.19
N LYS A 29 19.57 -9.63 2.01
CA LYS A 29 20.57 -10.69 1.79
C LYS A 29 19.89 -12.05 1.89
N LYS A 30 20.06 -12.87 0.85
CA LYS A 30 19.57 -14.25 0.84
C LYS A 30 20.67 -15.19 0.34
N ARG A 31 20.89 -16.26 1.07
CA ARG A 31 21.94 -17.26 0.82
C ARG A 31 21.36 -18.60 0.36
N GLY A 32 22.20 -19.48 -0.12
CA GLY A 32 21.82 -20.88 -0.43
C GLY A 32 21.38 -21.11 -1.88
N PHE A 33 21.82 -20.29 -2.82
CA PHE A 33 21.57 -20.51 -4.23
C PHE A 33 22.65 -21.44 -4.82
N PRO A 34 22.25 -22.48 -5.58
CA PRO A 34 23.21 -23.41 -6.20
C PRO A 34 23.99 -22.77 -7.34
N ARG A 35 23.43 -21.77 -8.02
CA ARG A 35 24.02 -21.08 -9.17
C ARG A 35 23.97 -19.57 -9.01
N LYS A 36 24.93 -18.89 -9.64
CA LYS A 36 24.94 -17.42 -9.72
C LYS A 36 23.66 -16.87 -10.36
N LYS A 37 23.20 -17.52 -11.43
CA LYS A 37 21.99 -17.13 -12.15
C LYS A 37 20.75 -17.14 -11.27
N ASP A 38 20.61 -18.12 -10.39
CA ASP A 38 19.47 -18.24 -9.47
C ASP A 38 19.44 -17.08 -8.45
N ALA A 39 20.60 -16.65 -7.97
CA ALA A 39 20.73 -15.50 -7.09
C ALA A 39 20.37 -14.19 -7.79
N GLU A 40 20.79 -13.99 -9.04
CA GLU A 40 20.46 -12.82 -9.86
C GLU A 40 18.98 -12.78 -10.23
N GLU A 41 18.40 -13.94 -10.53
CA GLU A 41 16.96 -14.07 -10.83
C GLU A 41 16.11 -13.76 -9.60
N TYR A 42 16.52 -14.22 -8.43
CA TYR A 42 15.88 -13.88 -7.16
C TYR A 42 15.88 -12.36 -6.91
N GLU A 43 17.00 -11.69 -7.13
CA GLU A 43 17.12 -10.24 -7.01
C GLU A 43 16.13 -9.52 -7.94
N ARG A 44 16.11 -9.88 -9.23
CA ARG A 44 15.18 -9.27 -10.20
C ARG A 44 13.72 -9.49 -9.83
N GLU A 45 13.38 -10.69 -9.40
CA GLU A 45 12.02 -11.03 -9.01
C GLU A 45 11.58 -10.28 -7.75
N PHE A 46 12.49 -10.18 -6.77
CA PHE A 46 12.25 -9.41 -5.55
C PHE A 46 12.02 -7.93 -5.84
N LEU A 47 12.91 -7.29 -6.62
CA LEU A 47 12.78 -5.88 -6.99
C LEU A 47 11.50 -5.62 -7.81
N ARG A 48 11.11 -6.55 -8.69
CA ARG A 48 9.86 -6.45 -9.44
C ARG A 48 8.64 -6.53 -8.52
N LYS A 49 8.64 -7.45 -7.56
CA LYS A 49 7.56 -7.59 -6.58
C LYS A 49 7.45 -6.37 -5.68
N GLU A 50 8.57 -5.85 -5.18
CA GLU A 50 8.59 -4.64 -4.37
C GLU A 50 8.08 -3.42 -5.15
N ALA A 51 8.44 -3.29 -6.41
CA ALA A 51 7.94 -2.22 -7.27
C ALA A 51 6.42 -2.32 -7.56
N GLN A 52 5.86 -3.52 -7.47
CA GLN A 52 4.44 -3.80 -7.75
C GLN A 52 3.61 -4.04 -6.48
N SER A 53 4.25 -4.37 -5.35
CA SER A 53 3.52 -4.64 -4.11
C SER A 53 3.33 -3.37 -3.31
N CYS A 54 2.10 -3.09 -2.98
CA CYS A 54 1.73 -2.03 -2.05
C CYS A 54 1.46 -2.65 -0.67
N ASP A 55 2.53 -2.92 0.08
CA ASP A 55 2.45 -3.53 1.42
C ASP A 55 2.04 -2.53 2.51
N MET A 56 1.94 -1.24 2.17
CA MET A 56 1.50 -0.24 3.12
C MET A 56 0.04 -0.44 3.52
N THR A 57 -0.28 0.00 4.73
CA THR A 57 -1.66 -0.02 5.21
C THR A 57 -2.51 1.03 4.49
N PHE A 58 -3.82 0.81 4.47
CA PHE A 58 -4.76 1.81 3.95
C PHE A 58 -4.65 3.15 4.68
N GLY A 59 -4.41 3.14 5.99
CA GLY A 59 -4.20 4.35 6.78
C GLY A 59 -2.97 5.14 6.32
N SER A 60 -1.86 4.47 6.01
CA SER A 60 -0.65 5.11 5.48
C SER A 60 -0.90 5.72 4.09
N MET A 61 -1.61 5.00 3.22
CA MET A 61 -2.00 5.51 1.90
C MET A 61 -2.92 6.72 2.01
N THR A 62 -3.89 6.67 2.90
CA THR A 62 -4.80 7.78 3.18
C THR A 62 -4.03 9.03 3.61
N LYS A 63 -3.03 8.88 4.47
CA LYS A 63 -2.18 9.98 4.90
C LYS A 63 -1.43 10.61 3.73
N LEU A 64 -0.85 9.82 2.85
CA LEU A 64 -0.17 10.29 1.64
C LEU A 64 -1.16 11.04 0.72
N TYR A 65 -2.34 10.48 0.52
CA TYR A 65 -3.41 11.11 -0.26
C TYR A 65 -3.83 12.46 0.31
N MET A 66 -4.07 12.53 1.61
CA MET A 66 -4.48 13.76 2.27
C MET A 66 -3.39 14.84 2.23
N ASP A 67 -2.13 14.46 2.44
CA ASP A 67 -0.99 15.38 2.37
C ASP A 67 -0.81 15.95 0.96
N ASP A 68 -1.04 15.14 -0.08
CA ASP A 68 -0.99 15.59 -1.48
C ASP A 68 -2.18 16.47 -1.87
N MET A 69 -3.36 16.23 -1.32
CA MET A 69 -4.56 17.02 -1.58
C MET A 69 -4.61 18.34 -0.81
N ARG A 70 -3.99 18.43 0.34
CA ARG A 70 -4.04 19.61 1.22
C ARG A 70 -3.69 20.93 0.51
N PRO A 71 -2.61 21.04 -0.27
CA PRO A 71 -2.29 22.27 -0.99
C PRO A 71 -3.20 22.54 -2.20
N ARG A 72 -3.96 21.55 -2.67
CA ARG A 72 -4.79 21.63 -3.87
C ARG A 72 -6.25 21.96 -3.59
N LEU A 73 -6.71 21.74 -2.37
CA LEU A 73 -8.10 21.90 -1.98
C LEU A 73 -8.27 23.02 -0.95
N ARG A 74 -9.46 23.61 -0.93
CA ARG A 74 -9.83 24.58 0.09
C ARG A 74 -9.90 23.91 1.47
N GLU A 75 -9.60 24.67 2.51
CA GLU A 75 -9.60 24.19 3.88
C GLU A 75 -10.95 23.57 4.30
N SER A 76 -12.06 24.18 3.93
CA SER A 76 -13.39 23.65 4.21
C SER A 76 -13.63 22.28 3.55
N THR A 77 -13.15 22.09 2.31
CA THR A 77 -13.23 20.82 1.59
C THR A 77 -12.36 19.77 2.27
N MET A 78 -11.16 20.12 2.70
CA MET A 78 -10.26 19.23 3.44
C MET A 78 -10.85 18.78 4.78
N ARG A 79 -11.46 19.68 5.53
CA ARG A 79 -12.14 19.34 6.80
C ARG A 79 -13.29 18.35 6.59
N SER A 80 -14.09 18.55 5.54
CA SER A 80 -15.19 17.64 5.19
C SER A 80 -14.65 16.26 4.80
N LYS A 81 -13.56 16.20 4.02
CA LYS A 81 -12.89 14.95 3.66
C LYS A 81 -12.34 14.24 4.90
N GLU A 82 -11.62 14.94 5.75
CA GLU A 82 -11.06 14.39 6.99
C GLU A 82 -12.14 13.81 7.88
N TYR A 83 -13.25 14.53 8.07
CA TYR A 83 -14.37 14.07 8.86
C TYR A 83 -14.95 12.74 8.36
N LEU A 84 -15.22 12.64 7.05
CA LEU A 84 -15.76 11.42 6.46
C LEU A 84 -14.76 10.26 6.48
N ILE A 85 -13.51 10.53 6.17
CA ILE A 85 -12.46 9.50 6.10
C ILE A 85 -12.13 8.98 7.49
N GLU A 86 -11.85 9.84 8.44
CA GLU A 86 -11.48 9.45 9.81
C GLU A 86 -12.65 8.85 10.57
N GLY A 87 -13.88 9.32 10.33
CA GLY A 87 -15.07 8.85 11.04
C GLY A 87 -15.67 7.57 10.46
N LYS A 88 -15.63 7.37 9.15
CA LYS A 88 -16.39 6.31 8.47
C LYS A 88 -15.54 5.30 7.70
N ILE A 89 -14.33 5.63 7.32
CA ILE A 89 -13.47 4.78 6.47
C ILE A 89 -12.32 4.18 7.27
N LEU A 90 -11.52 4.99 7.93
CA LEU A 90 -10.33 4.54 8.66
C LEU A 90 -10.62 3.54 9.78
N PRO A 91 -11.72 3.64 10.57
CA PRO A 91 -12.02 2.63 11.58
C PRO A 91 -12.16 1.21 11.03
N PHE A 92 -12.58 1.07 9.78
CA PHE A 92 -12.73 -0.22 9.11
C PHE A 92 -11.49 -0.64 8.33
N PHE A 93 -10.92 0.26 7.51
CA PHE A 93 -9.85 -0.07 6.56
C PHE A 93 -8.44 0.30 7.04
N GLY A 94 -8.31 1.21 8.00
CA GLY A 94 -7.04 1.85 8.34
C GLY A 94 -5.89 0.92 8.66
N SER A 95 -6.15 -0.19 9.35
CA SER A 95 -5.14 -1.19 9.72
C SER A 95 -4.90 -2.27 8.66
N LEU A 96 -5.76 -2.35 7.64
CA LEU A 96 -5.65 -3.37 6.60
C LEU A 96 -4.56 -3.00 5.59
N PRO A 97 -3.70 -3.96 5.16
CA PRO A 97 -2.81 -3.74 4.02
C PRO A 97 -3.61 -3.48 2.75
N LEU A 98 -3.16 -2.57 1.89
CA LEU A 98 -3.86 -2.25 0.64
C LEU A 98 -4.07 -3.46 -0.26
N ASN A 99 -3.06 -4.32 -0.36
CA ASN A 99 -3.11 -5.53 -1.18
C ASN A 99 -4.02 -6.63 -0.61
N ALA A 100 -4.40 -6.54 0.66
CA ALA A 100 -5.31 -7.49 1.33
C ALA A 100 -6.78 -7.07 1.26
N ILE A 101 -7.09 -5.86 0.81
CA ILE A 101 -8.46 -5.36 0.70
C ILE A 101 -9.11 -5.97 -0.56
N THR A 102 -10.21 -6.69 -0.35
CA THR A 102 -10.98 -7.36 -1.40
C THR A 102 -12.34 -6.70 -1.59
N PRO A 103 -13.04 -6.95 -2.70
CA PRO A 103 -14.43 -6.50 -2.87
C PRO A 103 -15.36 -6.96 -1.74
N ALA A 104 -15.10 -8.10 -1.13
CA ALA A 104 -15.86 -8.60 0.01
C ALA A 104 -15.73 -7.67 1.24
N HIS A 105 -14.53 -7.13 1.50
CA HIS A 105 -14.32 -6.14 2.55
C HIS A 105 -15.13 -4.87 2.30
N VAL A 106 -15.16 -4.39 1.07
CA VAL A 106 -15.93 -3.20 0.68
C VAL A 106 -17.43 -3.43 0.86
N ARG A 107 -17.94 -4.60 0.47
CA ARG A 107 -19.34 -4.96 0.66
C ARG A 107 -19.73 -5.03 2.13
N LYS A 108 -18.89 -5.60 2.96
CA LYS A 108 -19.08 -5.66 4.41
C LYS A 108 -19.11 -4.26 5.02
N TRP A 109 -18.18 -3.41 4.63
CA TRP A 109 -18.15 -2.01 5.06
C TRP A 109 -19.39 -1.23 4.62
N GLN A 110 -19.84 -1.40 3.37
CA GLN A 110 -21.09 -0.79 2.90
C GLN A 110 -22.28 -1.22 3.73
N ALA A 111 -22.36 -2.50 4.10
CA ALA A 111 -23.42 -3.01 4.95
C ALA A 111 -23.42 -2.36 6.34
N GLU A 112 -22.24 -2.16 6.92
CA GLU A 112 -22.09 -1.46 8.21
C GLU A 112 -22.54 0.01 8.12
N ILE A 113 -22.17 0.72 7.05
CA ILE A 113 -22.62 2.10 6.82
C ILE A 113 -24.14 2.18 6.69
N LEU A 114 -24.76 1.26 5.96
CA LEU A 114 -26.20 1.24 5.74
C LEU A 114 -27.01 0.89 6.98
N LYS A 115 -26.42 0.23 7.98
CA LYS A 115 -27.08 -0.03 9.27
C LYS A 115 -27.44 1.26 10.03
N GLU A 116 -26.67 2.32 9.83
CA GLU A 116 -26.95 3.63 10.43
C GLU A 116 -28.07 4.40 9.72
N ASN A 117 -28.65 3.82 8.66
CA ASN A 117 -29.72 4.39 7.84
C ASN A 117 -29.42 5.83 7.39
N PRO A 118 -28.25 6.10 6.75
CA PRO A 118 -27.88 7.44 6.30
C PRO A 118 -28.71 7.88 5.09
N ALA A 119 -28.77 9.19 4.86
CA ALA A 119 -29.34 9.73 3.64
C ALA A 119 -28.54 9.19 2.41
N PRO A 120 -29.21 8.88 1.29
CA PRO A 120 -28.55 8.32 0.10
C PRO A 120 -27.39 9.15 -0.42
N THR A 121 -27.51 10.49 -0.43
CA THR A 121 -26.44 11.41 -0.81
C THR A 121 -25.25 11.36 0.12
N TYR A 122 -25.46 11.20 1.41
CA TYR A 122 -24.41 11.08 2.41
C TYR A 122 -23.64 9.76 2.25
N ALA A 123 -24.36 8.65 2.08
CA ALA A 123 -23.75 7.34 1.83
C ALA A 123 -22.90 7.37 0.54
N LYS A 124 -23.39 7.99 -0.51
CA LYS A 124 -22.65 8.19 -1.77
C LYS A 124 -21.39 9.03 -1.57
N SER A 125 -21.45 10.08 -0.77
CA SER A 125 -20.29 10.93 -0.45
C SER A 125 -19.20 10.14 0.27
N ILE A 126 -19.57 9.28 1.22
CA ILE A 126 -18.63 8.40 1.93
C ILE A 126 -17.97 7.44 0.93
N HIS A 127 -18.75 6.79 0.08
CA HIS A 127 -18.23 5.87 -0.93
C HIS A 127 -17.30 6.57 -1.92
N ASN A 128 -17.60 7.79 -2.33
CA ASN A 128 -16.75 8.58 -3.22
C ASN A 128 -15.39 8.89 -2.61
N GLN A 129 -15.30 9.11 -1.30
CA GLN A 129 -14.02 9.31 -0.62
C GLN A 129 -13.16 8.04 -0.66
N LEU A 130 -13.75 6.88 -0.42
CA LEU A 130 -13.05 5.60 -0.53
C LEU A 130 -12.53 5.37 -1.96
N SER A 131 -13.37 5.60 -2.97
CA SER A 131 -13.00 5.47 -4.37
C SER A 131 -11.87 6.42 -4.76
N ALA A 132 -11.88 7.65 -4.28
CA ALA A 132 -10.83 8.63 -4.53
C ALA A 132 -9.46 8.16 -4.00
N ILE A 133 -9.42 7.57 -2.82
CA ILE A 133 -8.18 7.04 -2.23
C ILE A 133 -7.65 5.86 -3.03
N PHE A 134 -8.52 4.91 -3.43
CA PHE A 134 -8.11 3.77 -4.26
C PHE A 134 -7.66 4.20 -5.66
N ASN A 135 -8.34 5.13 -6.29
CA ASN A 135 -7.93 5.67 -7.59
C ASN A 135 -6.58 6.37 -7.51
N TYR A 136 -6.32 7.10 -6.45
CA TYR A 136 -5.02 7.69 -6.17
C TYR A 136 -3.93 6.62 -6.01
N ALA A 137 -4.21 5.57 -5.24
CA ALA A 137 -3.29 4.46 -5.05
C ALA A 137 -2.94 3.76 -6.37
N VAL A 138 -3.94 3.48 -7.21
CA VAL A 138 -3.74 2.87 -8.54
C VAL A 138 -2.91 3.75 -9.46
N LYS A 139 -3.10 5.06 -9.39
CA LYS A 139 -2.42 6.02 -10.27
C LYS A 139 -0.94 6.22 -9.90
N TYR A 140 -0.61 6.24 -8.62
CA TYR A 140 0.72 6.66 -8.15
C TYR A 140 1.53 5.55 -7.46
N TYR A 141 0.91 4.43 -7.12
CA TYR A 141 1.51 3.30 -6.40
C TYR A 141 1.04 1.96 -6.97
#